data_e2f81c89a685b0fad6144c4c565b072b
#
_entry.id   e2f81c89a685b0fad6144c4c565b072b
#
_cell.length_a   1.000
_cell.length_b   1.000
_cell.length_c   1.000
_cell.angle_alpha   90.00
_cell.angle_beta   90.00
_cell.angle_gamma   90.00
#
_symmetry.space_group_name_H-M   'P 1'
#
loop_
_entity.id
_entity.type
_entity.pdbx_description
1 polymer ?
#
loop_
_entity_poly.entity_id
_entity_poly.type
_entity_poly.pdbx_seq_one_letter_code
_entity_poly.pdbx_strand_id
1 'polypeptide(L)'
;MQLTIAFDAFFPVGRWGPLFHVLCLEQPLLTLEWRPVRFPTVGRSPLGDAEVGLLVEPLVGPGLDSLTIDSSPMVAIMAVGHPLARHDEISVADILDEQFLDVQDLDPRWGAIWTLDDRRGAPAKLIAPPVADGDAALRAIASGAAIGTAPEWAANGLHHPGVVSVALRDGPSVATRLVWRSNDDNPIVRALIDLAAAWATLRRDRADAGEPGAA
;
A
#
# COMPACT_ATOMS: atom_id res chain seq x y z
N MET A 1 -20.42 1.93 20.43
CA MET A 1 -20.03 2.91 19.43
C MET A 1 -19.11 2.20 18.43
N GLN A 2 -19.26 2.46 17.12
CA GLN A 2 -18.54 1.73 16.07
C GLN A 2 -17.73 2.70 15.23
N LEU A 3 -16.53 2.31 14.79
CA LEU A 3 -15.71 3.01 13.81
C LEU A 3 -15.36 1.99 12.71
N THR A 4 -15.72 2.31 11.49
CA THR A 4 -15.41 1.48 10.32
C THR A 4 -14.17 2.01 9.62
N ILE A 5 -13.22 1.12 9.37
CA ILE A 5 -11.92 1.43 8.80
C ILE A 5 -11.79 0.71 7.46
N ALA A 6 -11.72 1.48 6.38
CA ALA A 6 -11.37 0.96 5.07
C ALA A 6 -9.86 0.71 5.00
N PHE A 7 -9.43 -0.38 4.41
CA PHE A 7 -8.00 -0.66 4.21
C PHE A 7 -7.76 -1.39 2.90
N ASP A 8 -6.62 -1.13 2.29
CA ASP A 8 -6.18 -1.87 1.10
C ASP A 8 -6.04 -3.37 1.43
N ALA A 9 -6.55 -4.24 0.56
CA ALA A 9 -6.61 -5.68 0.80
C ALA A 9 -5.22 -6.35 1.02
N PHE A 10 -4.14 -5.70 0.61
CA PHE A 10 -2.77 -6.15 0.87
C PHE A 10 -2.17 -5.57 2.16
N PHE A 11 -2.94 -4.80 2.90
CA PHE A 11 -2.47 -4.11 4.08
C PHE A 11 -2.27 -5.07 5.26
N PRO A 12 -1.08 -5.18 5.86
CA PRO A 12 -0.90 -5.92 7.08
C PRO A 12 -1.51 -5.10 8.24
N VAL A 13 -2.79 -5.30 8.49
CA VAL A 13 -3.55 -4.58 9.53
C VAL A 13 -2.80 -4.61 10.88
N GLY A 14 -2.09 -5.69 11.17
CA GLY A 14 -1.28 -5.84 12.38
C GLY A 14 -0.18 -4.79 12.55
N ARG A 15 0.33 -4.19 11.48
CA ARG A 15 1.39 -3.15 11.53
C ARG A 15 0.92 -1.90 12.27
N TRP A 16 -0.35 -1.55 12.19
CA TRP A 16 -0.97 -0.41 12.87
C TRP A 16 -1.82 -0.83 14.07
N GLY A 17 -1.80 -2.13 14.40
CA GLY A 17 -2.49 -2.67 15.57
C GLY A 17 -2.24 -1.87 16.85
N PRO A 18 -0.99 -1.50 17.19
CA PRO A 18 -0.71 -0.70 18.38
C PRO A 18 -1.43 0.65 18.40
N LEU A 19 -1.53 1.37 17.26
CA LEU A 19 -2.27 2.64 17.17
C LEU A 19 -3.74 2.45 17.54
N PHE A 20 -4.39 1.46 16.93
CA PHE A 20 -5.80 1.18 17.17
C PHE A 20 -6.04 0.58 18.57
N HIS A 21 -5.07 -0.14 19.11
CA HIS A 21 -5.13 -0.63 20.49
C HIS A 21 -5.18 0.52 21.49
N VAL A 22 -4.32 1.54 21.32
CA VAL A 22 -4.36 2.75 22.19
C VAL A 22 -5.71 3.44 22.09
N LEU A 23 -6.26 3.61 20.88
CA LEU A 23 -7.60 4.18 20.70
C LEU A 23 -8.67 3.39 21.47
N CYS A 24 -8.64 2.06 21.41
CA CYS A 24 -9.59 1.22 22.15
C CYS A 24 -9.40 1.29 23.68
N LEU A 25 -8.18 1.50 24.17
CA LEU A 25 -7.93 1.73 25.60
C LEU A 25 -8.52 3.06 26.07
N GLU A 26 -8.43 4.11 25.27
CA GLU A 26 -9.02 5.42 25.56
C GLU A 26 -10.55 5.44 25.40
N GLN A 27 -11.06 4.54 24.55
CA GLN A 27 -12.47 4.44 24.20
C GLN A 27 -13.01 3.00 24.42
N PRO A 28 -13.21 2.55 25.68
CA PRO A 28 -13.49 1.15 26.01
C PRO A 28 -14.79 0.57 25.41
N LEU A 29 -15.72 1.44 24.98
CA LEU A 29 -16.96 1.02 24.32
C LEU A 29 -16.89 1.07 22.80
N LEU A 30 -15.71 1.33 22.23
CA LEU A 30 -15.49 1.39 20.79
C LEU A 30 -15.33 -0.01 20.23
N THR A 31 -16.05 -0.30 19.16
CA THR A 31 -15.86 -1.48 18.32
C THR A 31 -15.28 -1.04 16.98
N LEU A 32 -14.20 -1.68 16.55
CA LEU A 32 -13.60 -1.44 15.24
C LEU A 32 -14.15 -2.45 14.23
N GLU A 33 -14.61 -1.95 13.10
CA GLU A 33 -14.96 -2.77 11.94
C GLU A 33 -13.95 -2.53 10.83
N TRP A 34 -13.29 -3.60 10.36
CA TRP A 34 -12.31 -3.54 9.30
C TRP A 34 -12.93 -3.97 7.98
N ARG A 35 -12.86 -3.09 6.97
CA ARG A 35 -13.37 -3.35 5.63
C ARG A 35 -12.25 -3.33 4.60
N PRO A 36 -11.91 -4.48 4.03
CA PRO A 36 -10.98 -4.50 2.91
C PRO A 36 -11.62 -3.80 1.71
N VAL A 37 -10.91 -2.82 1.17
CA VAL A 37 -11.25 -2.23 -0.12
C VAL A 37 -10.48 -2.98 -1.20
N ARG A 38 -11.15 -3.27 -2.31
CA ARG A 38 -10.48 -3.77 -3.50
C ARG A 38 -9.64 -2.65 -4.10
N PHE A 39 -8.81 -3.00 -5.05
CA PHE A 39 -8.05 -2.01 -5.83
C PHE A 39 -8.92 -0.80 -6.17
N PRO A 40 -8.37 0.42 -6.03
CA PRO A 40 -9.11 1.64 -6.30
C PRO A 40 -9.61 1.65 -7.76
N THR A 41 -10.89 1.85 -7.91
CA THR A 41 -11.52 1.96 -9.23
C THR A 41 -11.89 3.40 -9.52
N VAL A 42 -11.83 3.78 -10.79
CA VAL A 42 -12.18 5.13 -11.25
C VAL A 42 -13.58 5.53 -10.77
N GLY A 43 -13.69 6.73 -10.21
CA GLY A 43 -14.97 7.35 -9.83
C GLY A 43 -15.60 6.86 -8.53
N ARG A 44 -14.94 5.99 -7.77
CA ARG A 44 -15.39 5.57 -6.45
C ARG A 44 -14.58 6.23 -5.35
N SER A 45 -15.25 6.63 -4.26
CA SER A 45 -14.55 7.06 -3.05
C SER A 45 -13.78 5.87 -2.47
N PRO A 46 -12.50 6.03 -2.14
CA PRO A 46 -11.72 4.97 -1.52
C PRO A 46 -12.20 4.62 -0.10
N LEU A 47 -12.98 5.50 0.54
CA LEU A 47 -13.56 5.22 1.86
C LEU A 47 -14.88 4.44 1.76
N GLY A 48 -15.61 4.56 0.63
CA GLY A 48 -16.98 4.05 0.57
C GLY A 48 -17.84 4.68 1.66
N ASP A 49 -18.40 3.85 2.53
CA ASP A 49 -19.19 4.23 3.72
C ASP A 49 -18.37 4.19 5.04
N ALA A 50 -17.09 3.84 4.98
CA ALA A 50 -16.22 3.88 6.16
C ALA A 50 -15.93 5.32 6.59
N GLU A 51 -15.73 5.52 7.90
CA GLU A 51 -15.38 6.83 8.47
C GLU A 51 -13.94 7.21 8.16
N VAL A 52 -13.03 6.24 8.22
CA VAL A 52 -11.60 6.45 7.95
C VAL A 52 -11.05 5.38 7.03
N GLY A 53 -9.89 5.65 6.41
CA GLY A 53 -9.17 4.69 5.58
C GLY A 53 -7.69 4.66 5.89
N LEU A 54 -7.10 3.46 5.81
CA LEU A 54 -5.67 3.25 5.72
C LEU A 54 -5.33 2.95 4.27
N LEU A 55 -4.86 3.96 3.55
CA LEU A 55 -4.70 3.91 2.11
C LEU A 55 -3.29 4.27 1.70
N VAL A 56 -2.88 3.72 0.55
CA VAL A 56 -1.62 4.08 -0.10
C VAL A 56 -1.87 5.24 -1.06
N GLU A 57 -0.93 6.19 -1.17
CA GLU A 57 -0.99 7.24 -2.19
C GLU A 57 -1.19 6.64 -3.60
N PRO A 58 -1.89 7.31 -4.53
CA PRO A 58 -2.37 8.71 -4.53
C PRO A 58 -3.89 8.83 -4.31
N LEU A 59 -4.50 8.03 -3.49
CA LEU A 59 -5.96 7.86 -3.40
C LEU A 59 -6.70 9.01 -2.72
N VAL A 60 -6.00 10.00 -2.18
CA VAL A 60 -6.65 11.16 -1.57
C VAL A 60 -7.21 12.06 -2.66
N GLY A 61 -8.53 12.21 -2.69
CA GLY A 61 -9.26 13.03 -3.66
C GLY A 61 -9.97 14.21 -3.01
N PRO A 62 -10.70 15.01 -3.77
CA PRO A 62 -11.50 16.14 -3.24
C PRO A 62 -12.44 15.70 -2.11
N GLY A 63 -12.56 16.52 -1.06
CA GLY A 63 -13.40 16.24 0.09
C GLY A 63 -12.81 15.23 1.09
N LEU A 64 -11.58 14.82 0.90
CA LEU A 64 -10.83 13.97 1.83
C LEU A 64 -9.60 14.71 2.33
N ASP A 65 -9.34 14.62 3.62
CA ASP A 65 -8.09 15.01 4.26
C ASP A 65 -7.28 13.76 4.59
N SER A 66 -5.98 13.93 4.78
CA SER A 66 -5.11 12.81 5.09
C SER A 66 -3.90 13.20 5.92
N LEU A 67 -3.39 12.21 6.65
CA LEU A 67 -2.14 12.28 7.39
C LEU A 67 -1.24 11.12 6.95
N THR A 68 0.00 11.41 6.55
CA THR A 68 1.01 10.35 6.32
C THR A 68 1.41 9.76 7.66
N ILE A 69 1.19 8.46 7.82
CA ILE A 69 1.50 7.72 9.04
C ILE A 69 2.70 6.79 8.89
N ASP A 70 3.08 6.47 7.66
CA ASP A 70 4.23 5.63 7.34
C ASP A 70 4.69 5.86 5.89
N SER A 71 5.90 5.40 5.58
CA SER A 71 6.44 5.34 4.22
C SER A 71 7.24 4.06 4.07
N SER A 72 7.17 3.45 2.90
CA SER A 72 7.87 2.20 2.61
C SER A 72 8.53 2.28 1.24
N PRO A 73 9.77 1.80 1.10
CA PRO A 73 10.38 1.66 -0.20
C PRO A 73 9.59 0.68 -1.06
N MET A 74 9.63 0.89 -2.37
CA MET A 74 9.11 -0.05 -3.35
C MET A 74 10.12 -1.16 -3.60
N VAL A 75 9.60 -2.37 -3.80
CA VAL A 75 10.36 -3.54 -4.23
C VAL A 75 9.78 -4.07 -5.54
N ALA A 76 10.61 -4.75 -6.33
CA ALA A 76 10.15 -5.52 -7.47
C ALA A 76 9.66 -6.90 -7.00
N ILE A 77 8.59 -7.41 -7.62
CA ILE A 77 8.03 -8.74 -7.37
C ILE A 77 8.09 -9.53 -8.67
N MET A 78 8.74 -10.68 -8.64
CA MET A 78 8.98 -11.48 -9.84
C MET A 78 8.98 -12.97 -9.55
N ALA A 79 8.96 -13.78 -10.61
CA ALA A 79 9.11 -15.23 -10.48
C ALA A 79 10.47 -15.60 -9.87
N VAL A 80 10.53 -16.64 -9.04
CA VAL A 80 11.79 -17.14 -8.46
C VAL A 80 12.80 -17.56 -9.55
N GLY A 81 12.34 -17.91 -10.76
CA GLY A 81 13.18 -18.24 -11.91
C GLY A 81 13.62 -17.04 -12.75
N HIS A 82 13.22 -15.82 -12.40
CA HIS A 82 13.59 -14.63 -13.14
C HIS A 82 15.10 -14.36 -13.04
N PRO A 83 15.78 -13.88 -14.10
CA PRO A 83 17.23 -13.61 -14.06
C PRO A 83 17.65 -12.67 -12.93
N LEU A 84 16.82 -11.68 -12.62
CA LEU A 84 17.08 -10.69 -11.56
C LEU A 84 16.75 -11.22 -10.15
N ALA A 85 16.02 -12.30 -10.00
CA ALA A 85 15.57 -12.84 -8.70
C ALA A 85 16.72 -13.31 -7.79
N ARG A 86 17.93 -13.47 -8.34
CA ARG A 86 19.14 -13.90 -7.61
C ARG A 86 19.92 -12.73 -6.98
N HIS A 87 19.51 -11.51 -7.24
CA HIS A 87 20.13 -10.30 -6.69
C HIS A 87 19.40 -9.87 -5.42
N ASP A 88 20.14 -9.42 -4.42
CA ASP A 88 19.58 -8.84 -3.20
C ASP A 88 18.95 -7.48 -3.50
N GLU A 89 19.50 -6.76 -4.46
CA GLU A 89 19.08 -5.43 -4.87
C GLU A 89 19.34 -5.20 -6.36
N ILE A 90 18.41 -4.48 -7.02
CA ILE A 90 18.49 -4.07 -8.42
C ILE A 90 18.16 -2.59 -8.58
N SER A 91 18.47 -2.02 -9.74
CA SER A 91 18.02 -0.66 -10.10
C SER A 91 16.63 -0.67 -10.73
N VAL A 92 15.90 0.42 -10.61
CA VAL A 92 14.64 0.63 -11.35
C VAL A 92 14.87 0.44 -12.85
N ALA A 93 15.99 0.93 -13.39
CA ALA A 93 16.32 0.80 -14.81
C ALA A 93 16.39 -0.66 -15.30
N ASP A 94 16.74 -1.61 -14.43
CA ASP A 94 16.86 -3.02 -14.79
C ASP A 94 15.50 -3.68 -15.11
N ILE A 95 14.39 -3.06 -14.68
CA ILE A 95 13.04 -3.60 -14.83
C ILE A 95 12.11 -2.78 -15.74
N LEU A 96 12.53 -1.59 -16.19
CA LEU A 96 11.64 -0.73 -16.97
C LEU A 96 11.21 -1.35 -18.31
N ASP A 97 12.01 -2.22 -18.88
CA ASP A 97 11.70 -2.92 -20.14
C ASP A 97 10.91 -4.21 -19.97
N GLU A 98 10.71 -4.66 -18.73
CA GLU A 98 9.95 -5.86 -18.42
C GLU A 98 8.44 -5.68 -18.68
N GLN A 99 7.73 -6.79 -18.73
CA GLN A 99 6.27 -6.80 -18.84
C GLN A 99 5.66 -6.72 -17.45
N PHE A 100 4.83 -5.70 -17.21
CA PHE A 100 4.18 -5.47 -15.92
C PHE A 100 2.78 -6.08 -15.87
N LEU A 101 2.30 -6.31 -14.65
CA LEU A 101 0.90 -6.65 -14.42
C LEU A 101 0.00 -5.52 -14.92
N ASP A 102 -1.10 -5.92 -15.57
CA ASP A 102 -2.27 -5.09 -15.78
C ASP A 102 -3.38 -5.56 -14.82
N VAL A 103 -4.02 -4.64 -14.12
CA VAL A 103 -5.09 -4.95 -13.18
C VAL A 103 -6.40 -4.35 -13.71
N GLN A 104 -7.43 -5.19 -13.76
CA GLN A 104 -8.72 -4.81 -14.29
C GLN A 104 -9.34 -3.63 -13.52
N ASP A 105 -9.84 -2.63 -14.25
CA ASP A 105 -10.54 -1.44 -13.73
C ASP A 105 -9.73 -0.61 -12.70
N LEU A 106 -8.41 -0.76 -12.67
CA LEU A 106 -7.54 -0.01 -11.79
C LEU A 106 -7.57 1.49 -12.10
N ASP A 107 -7.58 2.33 -11.06
CA ASP A 107 -7.37 3.78 -11.24
C ASP A 107 -6.00 4.02 -11.90
N PRO A 108 -5.94 4.74 -13.05
CA PRO A 108 -4.69 4.96 -13.77
C PRO A 108 -3.58 5.62 -12.93
N ARG A 109 -3.94 6.45 -11.95
CA ARG A 109 -2.97 7.08 -11.05
C ARG A 109 -2.26 6.05 -10.17
N TRP A 110 -3.00 5.01 -9.77
CA TRP A 110 -2.47 3.87 -9.05
C TRP A 110 -1.62 2.99 -9.97
N GLY A 111 -2.15 2.69 -11.15
CA GLY A 111 -1.41 1.94 -12.16
C GLY A 111 -0.03 2.54 -12.42
N ALA A 112 0.04 3.84 -12.67
CA ALA A 112 1.29 4.56 -12.97
C ALA A 112 2.36 4.44 -11.86
N ILE A 113 1.95 4.37 -10.58
CA ILE A 113 2.89 4.15 -9.47
C ILE A 113 3.45 2.73 -9.53
N TRP A 114 2.59 1.72 -9.67
CA TRP A 114 3.00 0.32 -9.69
C TRP A 114 3.80 -0.08 -10.91
N THR A 115 3.62 0.63 -12.02
CA THR A 115 4.39 0.41 -13.24
C THR A 115 5.58 1.32 -13.39
N LEU A 116 5.82 2.24 -12.43
CA LEU A 116 6.94 3.18 -12.44
C LEU A 116 6.97 4.07 -13.69
N ASP A 117 5.80 4.54 -14.16
CA ASP A 117 5.67 5.29 -15.41
C ASP A 117 6.41 6.64 -15.36
N ASP A 118 6.51 7.28 -14.18
CA ASP A 118 7.28 8.49 -13.96
C ASP A 118 8.79 8.30 -14.19
N ARG A 119 9.28 7.07 -13.97
CA ARG A 119 10.69 6.71 -14.18
C ARG A 119 10.97 6.29 -15.60
N ARG A 120 9.97 5.77 -16.29
CA ARG A 120 10.09 5.29 -17.68
C ARG A 120 9.94 6.42 -18.69
N GLY A 121 9.15 7.43 -18.37
CA GLY A 121 8.80 8.51 -19.31
C GLY A 121 7.85 8.04 -20.45
N ALA A 122 7.29 6.83 -20.35
CA ALA A 122 6.36 6.22 -21.28
C ALA A 122 5.48 5.19 -20.55
N PRO A 123 4.31 4.82 -21.07
CA PRO A 123 3.50 3.75 -20.49
C PRO A 123 4.25 2.42 -20.45
N ALA A 124 4.00 1.63 -19.41
CA ALA A 124 4.58 0.30 -19.25
C ALA A 124 4.05 -0.69 -20.31
N LYS A 125 4.82 -1.72 -20.58
CA LYS A 125 4.34 -2.91 -21.30
C LYS A 125 3.50 -3.73 -20.31
N LEU A 126 2.21 -3.87 -20.58
CA LEU A 126 1.28 -4.58 -19.71
C LEU A 126 0.92 -5.95 -20.27
N ILE A 127 0.67 -6.93 -19.39
CA ILE A 127 0.14 -8.24 -19.82
C ILE A 127 -1.31 -8.11 -20.30
N ALA A 128 -1.72 -9.04 -21.15
CA ALA A 128 -3.12 -9.17 -21.58
C ALA A 128 -3.55 -10.65 -21.46
N PRO A 129 -4.77 -10.93 -20.96
CA PRO A 129 -5.73 -9.98 -20.41
C PRO A 129 -5.34 -9.44 -19.03
N PRO A 130 -5.93 -8.30 -18.59
CA PRO A 130 -5.75 -7.78 -17.24
C PRO A 130 -6.14 -8.80 -16.17
N VAL A 131 -5.43 -8.81 -15.03
CA VAL A 131 -5.75 -9.69 -13.91
C VAL A 131 -6.90 -9.12 -13.07
N ALA A 132 -7.77 -10.01 -12.58
CA ALA A 132 -8.98 -9.62 -11.85
C ALA A 132 -8.75 -9.39 -10.34
N ASP A 133 -7.73 -10.04 -9.76
CA ASP A 133 -7.47 -10.04 -8.31
C ASP A 133 -6.01 -10.38 -7.98
N GLY A 134 -5.68 -10.33 -6.68
CA GLY A 134 -4.34 -10.60 -6.19
C GLY A 134 -3.85 -12.03 -6.44
N ASP A 135 -4.73 -13.02 -6.37
CA ASP A 135 -4.36 -14.41 -6.63
C ASP A 135 -4.02 -14.61 -8.12
N ALA A 136 -4.78 -13.98 -9.01
CA ALA A 136 -4.48 -13.98 -10.44
C ALA A 136 -3.16 -13.24 -10.72
N ALA A 137 -2.90 -12.14 -10.03
CA ALA A 137 -1.65 -11.39 -10.11
C ALA A 137 -0.45 -12.27 -9.68
N LEU A 138 -0.54 -12.93 -8.53
CA LEU A 138 0.53 -13.82 -8.04
C LEU A 138 0.78 -15.00 -8.97
N ARG A 139 -0.28 -15.58 -9.57
CA ARG A 139 -0.12 -16.64 -10.57
C ARG A 139 0.56 -16.14 -11.84
N ALA A 140 0.21 -14.95 -12.32
CA ALA A 140 0.84 -14.35 -13.50
C ALA A 140 2.33 -14.08 -13.26
N ILE A 141 2.69 -13.53 -12.08
CA ILE A 141 4.08 -13.32 -11.69
C ILE A 141 4.82 -14.66 -11.57
N ALA A 142 4.26 -15.63 -10.83
CA ALA A 142 4.89 -16.92 -10.61
C ALA A 142 5.16 -17.72 -11.91
N SER A 143 4.32 -17.52 -12.93
CA SER A 143 4.52 -18.11 -14.25
C SER A 143 5.60 -17.42 -15.09
N GLY A 144 6.12 -16.27 -14.64
CA GLY A 144 7.05 -15.44 -15.39
C GLY A 144 6.41 -14.63 -16.52
N ALA A 145 5.07 -14.55 -16.57
CA ALA A 145 4.36 -13.77 -17.59
C ALA A 145 4.52 -12.26 -17.40
N ALA A 146 4.70 -11.82 -16.16
CA ALA A 146 4.89 -10.43 -15.80
C ALA A 146 5.69 -10.29 -14.51
N ILE A 147 6.18 -9.08 -14.26
CA ILE A 147 6.62 -8.62 -12.96
C ILE A 147 5.58 -7.67 -12.35
N GLY A 148 5.73 -7.36 -11.07
CA GLY A 148 5.01 -6.31 -10.38
C GLY A 148 5.93 -5.50 -9.49
N THR A 149 5.39 -4.46 -8.88
CA THR A 149 6.03 -3.77 -7.77
C THR A 149 5.06 -3.65 -6.60
N ALA A 150 5.57 -3.49 -5.40
CA ALA A 150 4.76 -3.25 -4.20
C ALA A 150 5.58 -2.51 -3.15
N PRO A 151 4.95 -1.87 -2.15
CA PRO A 151 5.67 -1.47 -0.96
C PRO A 151 6.26 -2.71 -0.28
N GLU A 152 7.46 -2.57 0.28
CA GLU A 152 8.17 -3.67 0.94
C GLU A 152 7.31 -4.39 1.99
N TRP A 153 6.55 -3.63 2.80
CA TRP A 153 5.66 -4.23 3.80
C TRP A 153 4.56 -5.12 3.18
N ALA A 154 4.06 -4.77 1.98
CA ALA A 154 3.08 -5.59 1.27
C ALA A 154 3.74 -6.84 0.70
N ALA A 155 4.93 -6.68 0.11
CA ALA A 155 5.70 -7.79 -0.44
C ALA A 155 6.07 -8.83 0.64
N ASN A 156 6.43 -8.38 1.85
CA ASN A 156 6.71 -9.26 2.99
C ASN A 156 5.50 -10.10 3.44
N GLY A 157 4.29 -9.64 3.14
CA GLY A 157 3.04 -10.37 3.37
C GLY A 157 2.65 -11.33 2.24
N LEU A 158 3.31 -11.29 1.10
CA LEU A 158 3.03 -12.15 -0.04
C LEU A 158 3.69 -13.52 0.14
N HIS A 159 2.90 -14.53 0.40
CA HIS A 159 3.38 -15.91 0.57
C HIS A 159 3.00 -16.76 -0.65
N HIS A 160 3.86 -16.79 -1.67
CA HIS A 160 3.70 -17.67 -2.82
C HIS A 160 5.05 -18.31 -3.17
N PRO A 161 5.17 -19.67 -3.25
CA PRO A 161 6.46 -20.36 -3.42
C PRO A 161 7.15 -20.05 -4.76
N GLY A 162 6.41 -19.57 -5.74
CA GLY A 162 6.93 -19.21 -7.07
C GLY A 162 7.28 -17.73 -7.21
N VAL A 163 7.18 -16.92 -6.16
CA VAL A 163 7.35 -15.47 -6.21
C VAL A 163 8.40 -15.01 -5.20
N VAL A 164 9.20 -14.04 -5.58
CA VAL A 164 10.22 -13.41 -4.73
C VAL A 164 10.14 -11.88 -4.89
N SER A 165 10.47 -11.17 -3.83
CA SER A 165 10.68 -9.72 -3.86
C SER A 165 12.18 -9.41 -3.90
N VAL A 166 12.56 -8.37 -4.67
CA VAL A 166 13.92 -7.86 -4.80
C VAL A 166 13.90 -6.37 -4.53
N ALA A 167 14.81 -5.88 -3.68
CA ALA A 167 14.90 -4.47 -3.34
C ALA A 167 15.22 -3.60 -4.57
N LEU A 168 14.62 -2.42 -4.64
CA LEU A 168 14.90 -1.40 -5.65
C LEU A 168 15.75 -0.29 -5.02
N ARG A 169 17.06 -0.26 -5.31
CA ARG A 169 18.03 0.66 -4.73
C ARG A 169 17.65 2.14 -4.92
N ASP A 170 17.12 2.48 -6.08
CA ASP A 170 16.71 3.82 -6.49
C ASP A 170 15.19 3.91 -6.71
N GLY A 171 14.46 2.94 -6.13
CA GLY A 171 13.00 2.90 -6.18
C GLY A 171 12.36 4.05 -5.40
N PRO A 172 11.12 4.44 -5.78
CA PRO A 172 10.36 5.39 -4.99
C PRO A 172 9.94 4.79 -3.65
N SER A 173 9.63 5.65 -2.70
CA SER A 173 8.89 5.26 -1.49
C SER A 173 7.42 5.62 -1.65
N VAL A 174 6.55 4.81 -1.08
CA VAL A 174 5.11 5.01 -1.13
C VAL A 174 4.60 5.30 0.28
N ALA A 175 3.85 6.38 0.42
CA ALA A 175 3.29 6.77 1.70
C ALA A 175 2.01 5.99 2.00
N THR A 176 1.90 5.52 3.26
CA THR A 176 0.65 5.08 3.84
C THR A 176 0.00 6.25 4.55
N ARG A 177 -1.29 6.47 4.27
CA ARG A 177 -2.05 7.58 4.82
C ARG A 177 -3.26 7.09 5.62
N LEU A 178 -3.47 7.71 6.77
CA LEU A 178 -4.78 7.78 7.39
C LEU A 178 -5.59 8.83 6.63
N VAL A 179 -6.78 8.46 6.16
CA VAL A 179 -7.64 9.31 5.31
C VAL A 179 -9.03 9.41 5.95
N TRP A 180 -9.65 10.59 5.92
CA TRP A 180 -10.99 10.85 6.43
C TRP A 180 -11.70 11.92 5.58
N ARG A 181 -13.01 12.11 5.79
CA ARG A 181 -13.74 13.20 5.11
C ARG A 181 -13.38 14.54 5.73
N SER A 182 -13.12 15.56 4.91
CA SER A 182 -12.69 16.90 5.37
C SER A 182 -13.70 17.57 6.29
N ASN A 183 -14.99 17.21 6.18
CA ASN A 183 -16.06 17.73 7.01
C ASN A 183 -16.49 16.76 8.14
N ASP A 184 -15.67 15.75 8.46
CA ASP A 184 -15.98 14.81 9.54
C ASP A 184 -15.80 15.51 10.90
N ASP A 185 -16.85 15.51 11.70
CA ASP A 185 -16.88 16.08 13.06
C ASP A 185 -16.95 15.00 14.16
N ASN A 186 -16.85 13.71 13.78
CA ASN A 186 -16.88 12.59 14.70
C ASN A 186 -15.70 12.68 15.69
N PRO A 187 -15.96 12.77 17.00
CA PRO A 187 -14.89 12.91 17.99
C PRO A 187 -13.93 11.71 18.03
N ILE A 188 -14.39 10.52 17.63
CA ILE A 188 -13.54 9.32 17.55
C ILE A 188 -12.56 9.42 16.38
N VAL A 189 -13.01 9.93 15.24
CA VAL A 189 -12.12 10.18 14.09
C VAL A 189 -11.07 11.21 14.46
N ARG A 190 -11.44 12.28 15.18
CA ARG A 190 -10.48 13.28 15.66
C ARG A 190 -9.47 12.70 16.63
N ALA A 191 -9.92 11.91 17.62
CA ALA A 191 -9.02 11.23 18.56
C ALA A 191 -8.03 10.30 17.81
N LEU A 192 -8.51 9.56 16.81
CA LEU A 192 -7.64 8.72 15.97
C LEU A 192 -6.61 9.55 15.19
N ILE A 193 -7.01 10.71 14.64
CA ILE A 193 -6.10 11.61 13.93
C ILE A 193 -4.98 12.10 14.86
N ASP A 194 -5.32 12.53 16.08
CA ASP A 194 -4.36 13.03 17.06
C ASP A 194 -3.37 11.92 17.47
N LEU A 195 -3.87 10.70 17.73
CA LEU A 195 -3.04 9.53 18.01
C LEU A 195 -2.14 9.16 16.83
N ALA A 196 -2.67 9.20 15.61
CA ALA A 196 -1.91 8.92 14.40
C ALA A 196 -0.80 9.95 14.14
N ALA A 197 -1.05 11.23 14.45
CA ALA A 197 -0.05 12.29 14.35
C ALA A 197 1.11 12.07 15.33
N ALA A 198 0.80 11.72 16.57
CA ALA A 198 1.80 11.38 17.59
C ALA A 198 2.60 10.13 17.18
N TRP A 199 1.91 9.10 16.70
CA TRP A 199 2.52 7.87 16.19
C TRP A 199 3.50 8.15 15.04
N ALA A 200 3.07 8.94 14.03
CA ALA A 200 3.89 9.28 12.89
C ALA A 200 5.15 10.06 13.29
N THR A 201 5.06 10.92 14.30
CA THR A 201 6.21 11.65 14.85
C THR A 201 7.20 10.70 15.50
N LEU A 202 6.73 9.83 16.39
CA LEU A 202 7.59 8.84 17.06
C LEU A 202 8.30 7.90 16.10
N ARG A 203 7.65 7.53 14.99
CA ARG A 203 8.27 6.67 13.98
C ARG A 203 9.35 7.39 13.18
N ARG A 204 9.15 8.66 12.86
CA ARG A 204 10.18 9.48 12.19
C ARG A 204 11.41 9.64 13.08
N ASP A 205 11.20 9.99 14.35
CA ASP A 205 12.30 10.17 15.29
C ASP A 205 13.15 8.90 15.46
N ARG A 206 12.50 7.71 15.47
CA ARG A 206 13.20 6.41 15.49
C ARG A 206 13.95 6.11 14.20
N ALA A 207 13.37 6.40 13.06
CA ALA A 207 14.03 6.22 11.78
C ALA A 207 15.27 7.11 11.66
N ASP A 208 15.18 8.36 12.10
CA ASP A 208 16.30 9.30 12.14
C ASP A 208 17.39 8.87 13.14
N ALA A 209 17.02 8.17 14.22
CA ALA A 209 17.94 7.58 15.19
C ALA A 209 18.61 6.27 14.73
N GLY A 210 18.24 5.75 13.55
CA GLY A 210 18.77 4.50 12.99
C GLY A 210 18.27 3.22 13.68
N GLU A 211 17.17 3.30 14.45
CA GLU A 211 16.56 2.14 15.07
C GLU A 211 15.74 1.34 14.03
N PRO A 212 15.96 0.02 13.87
CA PRO A 212 15.17 -0.78 12.95
C PRO A 212 13.70 -0.73 13.36
N GLY A 213 12.84 -0.39 12.42
CA GLY A 213 11.41 -0.39 12.64
C GLY A 213 10.95 -1.77 13.13
N ALA A 214 10.20 -1.80 14.23
CA ALA A 214 9.60 -3.03 14.74
C ALA A 214 8.71 -3.61 13.61
N ALA A 215 9.02 -4.84 13.20
CA ALA A 215 8.31 -5.61 12.20
C ALA A 215 6.86 -5.91 12.63
#